data_94d6a9792c4cbcb5d8b707e919610013
#
_entry.id   94d6a9792c4cbcb5d8b707e919610013
#
_cell.length_a   1.000
_cell.length_b   1.000
_cell.length_c   1.000
_cell.angle_alpha   90.00
_cell.angle_beta   90.00
_cell.angle_gamma   90.00
#
_symmetry.space_group_name_H-M   'P 1'
#
loop_
_entity.id
_entity.type
_entity.pdbx_description
1 polymer ?
#
loop_
_entity_poly.entity_id
_entity_poly.type
_entity_poly.pdbx_seq_one_letter_code
_entity_poly.pdbx_strand_id
1 'polypeptide(L)'
;NSYAVLKLTDLSSVFEIFIFSDILELNREILKEGSSLLLTLVKSISNDENRFKRINVQKIGSLTDLFNSPINKVSFDVNTHENLDSISKFLVEEGKTEVNFNMVFDDKTLEFRLKNTRNLDRKSLNLMRKKEILATIS
;
A
#
# COMPACT_ATOMS: atom_id res chain seq x y z
N ASN A 1 -11.27 26.79 -16.30
CA ASN A 1 -10.92 25.49 -15.67
C ASN A 1 -11.71 25.36 -14.38
N SER A 2 -12.61 24.39 -14.32
CA SER A 2 -13.33 24.08 -13.09
C SER A 2 -12.40 23.39 -12.10
N TYR A 3 -12.57 23.66 -10.82
CA TYR A 3 -11.84 23.00 -9.74
C TYR A 3 -12.78 22.77 -8.57
N ALA A 4 -12.44 21.79 -7.73
CA ALA A 4 -13.09 21.57 -6.45
C ALA A 4 -12.07 21.71 -5.31
N VAL A 5 -12.55 22.12 -4.16
CA VAL A 5 -11.77 22.14 -2.91
C VAL A 5 -12.22 20.96 -2.07
N LEU A 6 -11.30 20.07 -1.77
CA LEU A 6 -11.55 18.98 -0.83
C LEU A 6 -11.03 19.35 0.54
N LYS A 7 -11.88 19.25 1.53
CA LYS A 7 -11.50 19.30 2.94
C LYS A 7 -11.27 17.90 3.44
N LEU A 8 -10.05 17.62 3.83
CA LEU A 8 -9.58 16.31 4.23
C LEU A 8 -9.05 16.33 5.66
N THR A 9 -9.12 15.22 6.32
CA THR A 9 -8.52 15.03 7.64
C THR A 9 -7.70 13.76 7.67
N ASP A 10 -6.58 13.80 8.34
CA ASP A 10 -5.84 12.63 8.80
C ASP A 10 -5.94 12.56 10.34
N LEU A 11 -5.15 11.69 10.96
CA LEU A 11 -5.16 11.52 12.42
C LEU A 11 -4.61 12.74 13.19
N SER A 12 -3.97 13.69 12.50
CA SER A 12 -3.24 14.80 13.12
C SER A 12 -3.79 16.17 12.78
N SER A 13 -4.37 16.35 11.60
CA SER A 13 -4.74 17.68 11.09
C SER A 13 -5.89 17.65 10.08
N VAL A 14 -6.45 18.84 9.84
CA VAL A 14 -7.40 19.08 8.76
C VAL A 14 -6.73 19.97 7.73
N PHE A 15 -6.86 19.63 6.46
CA PHE A 15 -6.26 20.39 5.37
C PHE A 15 -7.18 20.45 4.16
N GLU A 16 -6.93 21.43 3.32
CA GLU A 16 -7.68 21.64 2.09
C GLU A 16 -6.74 21.48 0.89
N ILE A 17 -7.22 20.78 -0.14
CA ILE A 17 -6.50 20.62 -1.40
C ILE A 17 -7.40 20.97 -2.58
N PHE A 18 -6.79 21.51 -3.64
CA PHE A 18 -7.46 21.82 -4.89
C PHE A 18 -7.34 20.64 -5.85
N ILE A 19 -8.46 20.27 -6.45
CA ILE A 19 -8.52 19.22 -7.48
C ILE A 19 -9.08 19.85 -8.74
N PHE A 20 -8.35 19.68 -9.85
CA PHE A 20 -8.81 20.15 -11.16
C PHE A 20 -9.83 19.18 -11.78
N SER A 21 -10.61 19.70 -12.73
CA SER A 21 -11.73 19.02 -13.36
C SER A 21 -11.42 17.60 -13.81
N ASP A 22 -10.26 17.37 -14.42
CA ASP A 22 -9.88 16.08 -14.99
C ASP A 22 -9.81 14.97 -13.92
N ILE A 23 -9.17 15.27 -12.78
CA ILE A 23 -9.05 14.36 -11.66
C ILE A 23 -10.38 14.22 -10.91
N LEU A 24 -11.14 15.32 -10.84
CA LEU A 24 -12.46 15.33 -10.20
C LEU A 24 -13.44 14.41 -10.94
N GLU A 25 -13.51 14.48 -12.25
CA GLU A 25 -14.42 13.69 -13.07
C GLU A 25 -14.10 12.20 -13.01
N LEU A 26 -12.81 11.85 -13.08
CA LEU A 26 -12.35 10.47 -13.00
C LEU A 26 -12.62 9.81 -11.65
N ASN A 27 -12.81 10.59 -10.59
CA ASN A 27 -12.88 10.07 -9.22
C ASN A 27 -14.18 10.43 -8.49
N ARG A 28 -15.21 10.91 -9.19
CA ARG A 28 -16.49 11.35 -8.58
C ARG A 28 -17.12 10.30 -7.67
N GLU A 29 -17.02 9.02 -8.02
CA GLU A 29 -17.67 7.95 -7.26
C GLU A 29 -17.03 7.71 -5.89
N ILE A 30 -15.73 7.93 -5.78
CA ILE A 30 -14.98 7.74 -4.53
C ILE A 30 -14.85 9.02 -3.71
N LEU A 31 -15.09 10.18 -4.32
CA LEU A 31 -15.05 11.50 -3.68
C LEU A 31 -16.38 11.81 -2.99
N LYS A 32 -16.72 11.02 -1.98
CA LYS A 32 -17.91 11.20 -1.15
C LYS A 32 -17.51 11.50 0.27
N GLU A 33 -18.36 12.24 0.98
CA GLU A 33 -18.17 12.51 2.40
C GLU A 33 -18.01 11.20 3.19
N GLY A 34 -17.02 11.17 4.10
CA GLY A 34 -16.68 9.98 4.88
C GLY A 34 -15.86 8.92 4.14
N SER A 35 -15.51 9.11 2.87
CA SER A 35 -14.65 8.18 2.15
C SER A 35 -13.21 8.25 2.65
N SER A 36 -12.58 7.10 2.78
CA SER A 36 -11.14 6.99 3.06
C SER A 36 -10.36 6.95 1.75
N LEU A 37 -9.47 7.92 1.56
CA LEU A 37 -8.76 8.14 0.30
C LEU A 37 -7.26 7.95 0.45
N LEU A 38 -6.64 7.45 -0.60
CA LEU A 38 -5.19 7.49 -0.80
C LEU A 38 -4.87 8.52 -1.87
N LEU A 39 -4.07 9.52 -1.51
CA LEU A 39 -3.69 10.60 -2.42
C LEU A 39 -2.23 10.48 -2.81
N THR A 40 -1.94 10.57 -4.11
CA THR A 40 -0.59 10.79 -4.60
C THR A 40 -0.42 12.27 -4.90
N LEU A 41 0.48 12.91 -4.17
CA LEU A 41 0.73 14.34 -4.26
C LEU A 41 2.09 14.59 -4.92
N VAL A 42 2.13 15.57 -5.82
CA VAL A 42 3.37 16.04 -6.44
C VAL A 42 3.61 17.47 -6.00
N LYS A 43 4.80 17.72 -5.48
CA LYS A 43 5.27 19.02 -5.10
C LYS A 43 6.06 19.61 -6.27
N SER A 44 5.59 20.71 -6.84
CA SER A 44 6.34 21.49 -7.81
C SER A 44 6.95 22.73 -7.14
N ILE A 45 8.20 22.98 -7.47
CA ILE A 45 8.92 24.20 -7.05
C ILE A 45 8.99 25.10 -8.27
N SER A 46 8.37 26.26 -8.21
CA SER A 46 8.55 27.29 -9.24
C SER A 46 9.95 27.88 -9.12
N ASN A 47 10.62 28.08 -10.25
CA ASN A 47 11.95 28.71 -10.31
C ASN A 47 11.88 30.25 -10.21
N ASP A 48 10.68 30.83 -10.12
CA ASP A 48 10.50 32.27 -9.97
C ASP A 48 10.89 32.73 -8.55
N GLU A 49 11.30 33.98 -8.43
CA GLU A 49 11.78 34.59 -7.17
C GLU A 49 10.76 34.52 -6.01
N ASN A 50 9.49 34.32 -6.31
CA ASN A 50 8.43 33.95 -5.37
C ASN A 50 8.30 32.44 -5.31
N ARG A 51 9.11 31.79 -4.50
CA ARG A 51 9.15 30.33 -4.27
C ARG A 51 7.84 29.73 -3.74
N PHE A 52 6.76 29.79 -4.51
CA PHE A 52 5.51 29.12 -4.17
C PHE A 52 5.65 27.63 -4.39
N LYS A 53 5.63 26.89 -3.30
CA LYS A 53 5.53 25.43 -3.33
C LYS A 53 4.07 25.08 -3.63
N ARG A 54 3.81 24.57 -4.84
CA ARG A 54 2.48 24.05 -5.18
C ARG A 54 2.43 22.56 -4.94
N ILE A 55 1.38 22.13 -4.26
CA ILE A 55 1.07 20.71 -4.08
C ILE A 55 -0.08 20.41 -5.03
N ASN A 56 0.16 19.50 -5.97
CA ASN A 56 -0.84 19.07 -6.94
C ASN A 56 -1.21 17.61 -6.65
N VAL A 57 -2.49 17.31 -6.75
CA VAL A 57 -2.97 15.94 -6.69
C VAL A 57 -2.73 15.28 -8.05
N GLN A 58 -1.94 14.22 -8.07
CA GLN A 58 -1.66 13.46 -9.29
C GLN A 58 -2.63 12.29 -9.45
N LYS A 59 -2.97 11.62 -8.33
CA LYS A 59 -3.83 10.45 -8.33
C LYS A 59 -4.64 10.39 -7.03
N ILE A 60 -5.88 9.91 -7.16
CA ILE A 60 -6.76 9.59 -6.05
C ILE A 60 -7.14 8.12 -6.16
N GLY A 61 -7.19 7.42 -5.04
CA GLY A 61 -7.67 6.04 -4.95
C GLY A 61 -8.50 5.84 -3.70
N SER A 62 -9.37 4.86 -3.73
CA SER A 62 -10.08 4.39 -2.55
C SER A 62 -9.14 3.56 -1.68
N LEU A 63 -9.01 3.92 -0.41
CA LEU A 63 -8.22 3.14 0.54
C LEU A 63 -8.85 1.76 0.76
N THR A 64 -10.17 1.68 0.74
CA THR A 64 -10.91 0.41 0.86
C THR A 64 -10.59 -0.54 -0.29
N ASP A 65 -10.57 -0.02 -1.54
CA ASP A 65 -10.24 -0.84 -2.71
C ASP A 65 -8.79 -1.32 -2.67
N LEU A 66 -7.88 -0.47 -2.18
CA LEU A 66 -6.50 -0.86 -1.99
C LEU A 66 -6.37 -2.01 -0.97
N PHE A 67 -7.10 -1.93 0.15
CA PHE A 67 -7.10 -3.00 1.15
C PHE A 67 -7.70 -4.31 0.65
N ASN A 68 -8.71 -4.23 -0.22
CA ASN A 68 -9.38 -5.39 -0.81
C ASN A 68 -8.68 -5.90 -2.08
N SER A 69 -7.68 -5.17 -2.60
CA SER A 69 -6.95 -5.60 -3.79
C SER A 69 -6.16 -6.89 -3.51
N PRO A 70 -6.16 -7.85 -4.43
CA PRO A 70 -5.41 -9.08 -4.27
C PRO A 70 -3.91 -8.79 -4.19
N ILE A 71 -3.23 -9.57 -3.38
CA ILE A 71 -1.78 -9.55 -3.30
C ILE A 71 -1.25 -10.54 -4.32
N ASN A 72 -0.50 -10.05 -5.31
CA ASN A 72 0.02 -10.89 -6.37
C ASN A 72 1.26 -11.68 -5.92
N LYS A 73 2.15 -11.02 -5.18
CA LYS A 73 3.39 -11.63 -4.70
C LYS A 73 3.74 -11.10 -3.32
N VAL A 74 4.24 -11.98 -2.46
CA VAL A 74 4.79 -11.64 -1.16
C VAL A 74 6.11 -12.36 -0.95
N SER A 75 7.08 -11.66 -0.36
CA SER A 75 8.36 -12.23 0.06
C SER A 75 8.50 -12.07 1.57
N PHE A 76 8.77 -13.16 2.26
CA PHE A 76 9.00 -13.19 3.71
C PHE A 76 10.49 -13.31 4.00
N ASP A 77 10.99 -12.48 4.90
CA ASP A 77 12.34 -12.62 5.44
C ASP A 77 12.30 -13.53 6.66
N VAL A 78 12.90 -14.71 6.55
CA VAL A 78 12.86 -15.76 7.58
C VAL A 78 14.23 -15.85 8.24
N ASN A 79 14.29 -15.49 9.50
CA ASN A 79 15.52 -15.49 10.29
C ASN A 79 15.57 -16.66 11.31
N THR A 80 14.43 -17.25 11.61
CA THR A 80 14.31 -18.33 12.61
C THR A 80 13.32 -19.41 12.18
N HIS A 81 13.46 -20.61 12.72
CA HIS A 81 12.48 -21.70 12.52
C HIS A 81 11.08 -21.32 13.04
N GLU A 82 11.01 -20.60 14.15
CA GLU A 82 9.74 -20.17 14.75
C GLU A 82 8.96 -19.23 13.80
N ASN A 83 9.67 -18.37 13.05
CA ASN A 83 9.06 -17.53 12.04
C ASN A 83 8.46 -18.37 10.91
N LEU A 84 9.17 -19.39 10.45
CA LEU A 84 8.68 -20.30 9.41
C LEU A 84 7.42 -21.05 9.85
N ASP A 85 7.40 -21.59 11.07
CA ASP A 85 6.23 -22.25 11.65
C ASP A 85 5.05 -21.30 11.80
N SER A 86 5.31 -20.08 12.18
CA SER A 86 4.27 -19.04 12.30
C SER A 86 3.69 -18.66 10.94
N ILE A 87 4.52 -18.51 9.91
CA ILE A 87 4.08 -18.20 8.55
C ILE A 87 3.29 -19.36 7.96
N SER A 88 3.73 -20.60 8.16
CA SER A 88 3.09 -21.79 7.59
C SER A 88 1.61 -21.91 7.96
N LYS A 89 1.23 -21.47 9.16
CA LYS A 89 -0.17 -21.46 9.62
C LYS A 89 -1.09 -20.55 8.80
N PHE A 90 -0.54 -19.54 8.14
CA PHE A 90 -1.28 -18.63 7.28
C PHE A 90 -1.26 -19.04 5.80
N LEU A 91 -0.41 -20.02 5.45
CA LEU A 91 -0.22 -20.46 4.07
C LEU A 91 -0.96 -21.79 3.75
N VAL A 92 -2.03 -22.08 4.49
CA VAL A 92 -2.75 -23.34 4.37
C VAL A 92 -3.60 -23.40 3.10
N GLU A 93 -4.28 -22.30 2.76
CA GLU A 93 -5.23 -22.27 1.66
C GLU A 93 -4.55 -21.93 0.33
N GLU A 94 -4.92 -22.64 -0.73
CA GLU A 94 -4.54 -22.30 -2.10
C GLU A 94 -5.22 -21.00 -2.54
N GLY A 95 -4.54 -20.20 -3.36
CA GLY A 95 -5.04 -18.92 -3.81
C GLY A 95 -4.26 -18.37 -5.00
N LYS A 96 -4.12 -17.05 -5.09
CA LYS A 96 -3.51 -16.37 -6.25
C LYS A 96 -2.19 -15.67 -5.92
N THR A 97 -1.76 -15.67 -4.66
CA THR A 97 -0.54 -14.99 -4.21
C THR A 97 0.67 -15.88 -4.38
N GLU A 98 1.67 -15.44 -5.11
CA GLU A 98 3.00 -16.06 -5.13
C GLU A 98 3.71 -15.80 -3.80
N VAL A 99 4.34 -16.83 -3.24
CA VAL A 99 5.02 -16.73 -1.95
C VAL A 99 6.48 -17.10 -2.12
N ASN A 100 7.36 -16.16 -1.73
CA ASN A 100 8.80 -16.35 -1.66
C ASN A 100 9.26 -16.27 -0.21
N PHE A 101 10.34 -16.96 0.10
CA PHE A 101 11.07 -16.88 1.36
C PHE A 101 12.51 -16.48 1.10
N ASN A 102 12.98 -15.48 1.81
CA ASN A 102 14.37 -15.08 1.85
C ASN A 102 14.96 -15.56 3.18
N MET A 103 16.00 -16.36 3.12
CA MET A 103 16.70 -16.87 4.30
C MET A 103 18.18 -16.49 4.19
N VAL A 104 18.75 -16.03 5.28
CA VAL A 104 20.20 -15.78 5.36
C VAL A 104 20.85 -16.99 6.02
N PHE A 105 21.77 -17.61 5.32
CA PHE A 105 22.55 -18.74 5.81
C PHE A 105 24.02 -18.58 5.39
N ASP A 106 24.94 -18.58 6.36
CA ASP A 106 26.39 -18.42 6.14
C ASP A 106 26.71 -17.23 5.21
N ASP A 107 26.20 -16.04 5.53
CA ASP A 107 26.36 -14.78 4.77
C ASP A 107 25.83 -14.83 3.32
N LYS A 108 25.05 -15.86 2.98
CA LYS A 108 24.37 -15.98 1.70
C LYS A 108 22.87 -15.83 1.88
N THR A 109 22.26 -15.06 1.01
CA THR A 109 20.80 -14.99 0.92
C THR A 109 20.31 -16.08 -0.02
N LEU A 110 19.48 -16.97 0.50
CA LEU A 110 18.80 -18.00 -0.26
C LEU A 110 17.34 -17.58 -0.47
N GLU A 111 16.89 -17.63 -1.71
CA GLU A 111 15.49 -17.36 -2.06
C GLU A 111 14.80 -18.67 -2.42
N PHE A 112 13.68 -18.95 -1.78
CA PHE A 112 12.82 -20.10 -2.06
C PHE A 112 11.45 -19.62 -2.48
N ARG A 113 10.95 -20.19 -3.56
CA ARG A 113 9.58 -19.95 -4.01
C ARG A 113 8.71 -21.17 -3.74
N LEU A 114 7.54 -20.96 -3.15
CA LEU A 114 6.55 -22.03 -3.04
C LEU A 114 6.06 -22.44 -4.43
N LYS A 115 5.91 -23.74 -4.62
CA LYS A 115 5.44 -24.31 -5.89
C LYS A 115 4.02 -23.85 -6.22
N ASN A 116 3.15 -23.82 -5.21
CA ASN A 116 1.75 -23.44 -5.36
C ASN A 116 1.51 -22.05 -4.77
N THR A 117 0.64 -21.29 -5.40
CA THR A 117 0.18 -19.99 -4.88
C THR A 117 -0.71 -20.16 -3.64
N ARG A 118 -0.80 -19.13 -2.81
CA ARG A 118 -1.53 -19.17 -1.54
C ARG A 118 -2.59 -18.05 -1.49
N ASN A 119 -3.57 -18.25 -0.61
CA ASN A 119 -4.56 -17.23 -0.30
C ASN A 119 -4.03 -16.35 0.83
N LEU A 120 -3.64 -15.13 0.51
CA LEU A 120 -3.16 -14.14 1.46
C LEU A 120 -3.86 -12.82 1.27
N ASP A 121 -4.34 -12.25 2.36
CA ASP A 121 -4.90 -10.93 2.41
C ASP A 121 -4.03 -9.98 3.27
N ARG A 122 -4.30 -8.68 3.17
CA ARG A 122 -3.56 -7.68 3.95
C ARG A 122 -3.79 -7.79 5.45
N LYS A 123 -4.94 -8.34 5.86
CA LYS A 123 -5.26 -8.57 7.27
C LYS A 123 -4.34 -9.65 7.86
N SER A 124 -4.16 -10.76 7.13
CA SER A 124 -3.23 -11.81 7.52
C SER A 124 -1.79 -11.30 7.60
N LEU A 125 -1.35 -10.50 6.61
CA LEU A 125 -0.02 -9.88 6.64
C LEU A 125 0.17 -8.93 7.83
N ASN A 126 -0.84 -8.15 8.18
CA ASN A 126 -0.79 -7.29 9.37
C ASN A 126 -0.69 -8.09 10.67
N LEU A 127 -1.35 -9.24 10.77
CA LEU A 127 -1.22 -10.13 11.92
C LEU A 127 0.19 -10.73 12.03
N MET A 128 0.78 -11.11 10.89
CA MET A 128 2.17 -11.58 10.85
C MET A 128 3.16 -10.48 11.26
N ARG A 129 2.95 -9.24 10.78
CA ARG A 129 3.77 -8.09 11.15
C ARG A 129 3.76 -7.80 12.64
N LYS A 130 2.64 -7.99 13.32
CA LYS A 130 2.54 -7.88 14.79
C LYS A 130 3.37 -8.94 15.53
N LYS A 131 3.76 -10.01 14.85
CA LYS A 131 4.66 -11.07 15.35
C LYS A 131 6.09 -10.88 14.85
N GLU A 132 6.45 -9.66 14.45
CA GLU A 132 7.78 -9.30 13.93
C GLU A 132 8.21 -10.06 12.66
N ILE A 133 7.26 -10.63 11.92
CA ILE A 133 7.51 -11.26 10.64
C ILE A 133 7.50 -10.17 9.55
N LEU A 134 8.64 -9.98 8.91
CA LEU A 134 8.79 -9.01 7.83
C LEU A 134 8.29 -9.61 6.52
N ALA A 135 7.40 -8.88 5.85
CA ALA A 135 6.85 -9.25 4.56
C ALA A 135 6.88 -8.05 3.61
N THR A 136 7.38 -8.28 2.40
CA THR A 136 7.39 -7.31 1.30
C THR A 136 6.39 -7.72 0.25
N ILE A 137 5.49 -6.80 -0.13
CA ILE A 137 4.48 -7.00 -1.19
C ILE A 137 5.03 -6.40 -2.49
N SER A 138 4.88 -7.13 -3.59
CA SER A 138 5.24 -6.68 -4.95
C SER A 138 4.10 -6.93 -5.93
#